data_8cd11969a2b62dfd4a980eac47c4d25d
#
_entry.id   8cd11969a2b62dfd4a980eac47c4d25d
#
_cell.length_a   1.000
_cell.length_b   1.000
_cell.length_c   1.000
_cell.angle_alpha   90.00
_cell.angle_beta   90.00
_cell.angle_gamma   90.00
#
_symmetry.space_group_name_H-M   'P 1'
#
loop_
_entity.id
_entity.type
_entity.pdbx_description
1 polymer ?
#
loop_
_entity_poly.entity_id
_entity_poly.type
_entity_poly.pdbx_seq_one_letter_code
_entity_poly.pdbx_strand_id
1 'polypeptide(L)'
;YAKSRPDTKDMKTAMISICLGCNSTIVAMNKHPEEFAHIKALVALQPVSARPFIEQAADKAGIAHGAEMFDAASRKRTGFGIDELSPIEHAKAVMVPTLMAQVHRDFLTKPSDVQTIFDNIPVADKKLFWIEGTDQRFQGYNYFGEHPELMLEWFDSHIGA
;
A
#
# COMPACT_ATOMS: atom_id res chain seq x y z
N TYR A 1 10.54 8.91 -15.85
CA TYR A 1 10.49 10.39 -16.07
C TYR A 1 11.35 11.15 -15.07
N ALA A 2 11.14 10.99 -13.73
CA ALA A 2 11.90 11.75 -12.72
C ALA A 2 13.43 11.58 -12.87
N LYS A 3 13.91 10.39 -13.18
CA LYS A 3 15.33 10.10 -13.41
C LYS A 3 15.87 10.59 -14.76
N SER A 4 15.05 10.98 -15.70
CA SER A 4 15.47 11.57 -16.96
C SER A 4 15.53 13.10 -16.95
N ARG A 5 15.02 13.75 -15.90
CA ARG A 5 15.03 15.21 -15.79
C ARG A 5 16.37 15.69 -15.22
N PRO A 6 16.97 16.76 -15.78
CA PRO A 6 18.26 17.31 -15.27
C PRO A 6 18.17 17.82 -13.84
N ASP A 7 17.00 18.32 -13.41
CA ASP A 7 16.78 18.91 -12.08
C ASP A 7 16.46 17.88 -10.97
N THR A 8 16.12 16.64 -11.34
CA THR A 8 15.73 15.61 -10.35
C THR A 8 16.51 14.28 -10.48
N LYS A 9 17.27 14.09 -11.57
CA LYS A 9 17.92 12.81 -11.85
C LYS A 9 18.88 12.33 -10.75
N ASP A 10 19.54 13.26 -10.06
CA ASP A 10 20.53 12.99 -9.02
C ASP A 10 19.97 13.10 -7.60
N MET A 11 18.68 13.43 -7.47
CA MET A 11 18.04 13.53 -6.16
C MET A 11 17.76 12.14 -5.57
N LYS A 12 17.94 12.03 -4.26
CA LYS A 12 17.41 10.87 -3.51
C LYS A 12 15.88 10.89 -3.59
N THR A 13 15.29 9.75 -3.78
CA THR A 13 13.85 9.63 -4.04
C THR A 13 13.21 8.69 -3.03
N ALA A 14 12.15 9.14 -2.41
CA ALA A 14 11.24 8.30 -1.62
C ALA A 14 9.84 8.32 -2.24
N MET A 15 8.98 7.43 -1.79
CA MET A 15 7.64 7.27 -2.33
C MET A 15 6.58 7.23 -1.23
N ILE A 16 5.47 7.92 -1.46
CA ILE A 16 4.22 7.74 -0.71
C ILE A 16 3.22 7.07 -1.63
N SER A 17 2.59 6.03 -1.15
CA SER A 17 1.55 5.30 -1.88
C SER A 17 0.34 5.06 -1.00
N ILE A 18 -0.86 5.33 -1.51
CA ILE A 18 -2.10 5.32 -0.72
C ILE A 18 -3.11 4.37 -1.34
N CYS A 19 -3.75 3.53 -0.51
CA CYS A 19 -4.86 2.65 -0.85
C CYS A 19 -4.55 1.73 -2.04
N LEU A 20 -5.35 1.79 -3.11
CA LEU A 20 -5.12 1.07 -4.35
C LEU A 20 -3.80 1.47 -5.04
N GLY A 21 -3.35 2.73 -4.86
CA GLY A 21 -2.03 3.17 -5.30
C GLY A 21 -0.92 2.42 -4.57
N CYS A 22 -1.09 2.13 -3.28
CA CYS A 22 -0.17 1.29 -2.52
C CYS A 22 -0.11 -0.14 -3.07
N ASN A 23 -1.26 -0.75 -3.35
CA ASN A 23 -1.31 -2.06 -3.99
C ASN A 23 -0.59 -2.05 -5.34
N SER A 24 -0.88 -1.04 -6.17
CA SER A 24 -0.25 -0.90 -7.48
C SER A 24 1.27 -0.77 -7.38
N THR A 25 1.76 -0.02 -6.40
CA THR A 25 3.20 0.14 -6.12
C THR A 25 3.82 -1.20 -5.71
N ILE A 26 3.22 -1.93 -4.78
CA ILE A 26 3.72 -3.23 -4.31
C ILE A 26 3.74 -4.26 -5.45
N VAL A 27 2.67 -4.32 -6.24
CA VAL A 27 2.61 -5.20 -7.42
C VAL A 27 3.66 -4.80 -8.48
N ALA A 28 3.84 -3.50 -8.71
CA ALA A 28 4.83 -3.00 -9.66
C ALA A 28 6.26 -3.27 -9.19
N MET A 29 6.58 -3.14 -7.91
CA MET A 29 7.88 -3.52 -7.33
C MET A 29 8.20 -4.99 -7.53
N ASN A 30 7.18 -5.87 -7.50
CA ASN A 30 7.37 -7.28 -7.79
C ASN A 30 7.56 -7.57 -9.30
N LYS A 31 6.86 -6.86 -10.16
CA LYS A 31 6.90 -7.09 -11.62
C LYS A 31 8.07 -6.39 -12.31
N HIS A 32 8.50 -5.26 -11.78
CA HIS A 32 9.49 -4.36 -12.38
C HIS A 32 10.44 -3.83 -11.31
N PRO A 33 11.17 -4.68 -10.57
CA PRO A 33 11.99 -4.26 -9.43
C PRO A 33 13.09 -3.25 -9.83
N GLU A 34 13.59 -3.34 -11.06
CA GLU A 34 14.61 -2.45 -11.60
C GLU A 34 14.15 -0.99 -11.67
N GLU A 35 12.86 -0.76 -11.92
CA GLU A 35 12.29 0.59 -11.99
C GLU A 35 12.21 1.27 -10.61
N PHE A 36 12.30 0.49 -9.52
CA PHE A 36 12.24 0.97 -8.15
C PHE A 36 13.60 0.98 -7.43
N ALA A 37 14.67 0.54 -8.08
CA ALA A 37 16.01 0.46 -7.47
C ALA A 37 16.53 1.82 -6.94
N HIS A 38 16.01 2.93 -7.46
CA HIS A 38 16.38 4.27 -7.03
C HIS A 38 15.58 4.78 -5.81
N ILE A 39 14.48 4.11 -5.45
CA ILE A 39 13.64 4.48 -4.29
C ILE A 39 14.38 4.06 -3.01
N LYS A 40 14.50 4.98 -2.06
CA LYS A 40 15.21 4.79 -0.81
C LYS A 40 14.32 4.53 0.39
N ALA A 41 13.05 4.94 0.32
CA ALA A 41 12.05 4.69 1.35
C ALA A 41 10.64 4.67 0.76
N LEU A 42 9.78 3.88 1.36
CA LEU A 42 8.35 3.81 1.05
C LEU A 42 7.53 4.16 2.29
N VAL A 43 6.54 5.03 2.12
CA VAL A 43 5.43 5.18 3.05
C VAL A 43 4.18 4.57 2.39
N ALA A 44 3.73 3.46 2.94
CA ALA A 44 2.60 2.67 2.44
C ALA A 44 1.36 2.95 3.30
N LEU A 45 0.46 3.79 2.80
CA LEU A 45 -0.76 4.18 3.53
C LEU A 45 -1.93 3.30 3.11
N GLN A 46 -2.55 2.63 4.08
CA GLN A 46 -3.83 1.95 3.91
C GLN A 46 -3.83 0.93 2.75
N PRO A 47 -2.86 0.02 2.65
CA PRO A 47 -2.93 -1.07 1.68
C PRO A 47 -4.19 -1.90 1.92
N VAL A 48 -4.70 -2.57 0.88
CA VAL A 48 -5.91 -3.37 0.97
C VAL A 48 -5.70 -4.78 0.42
N SER A 49 -6.16 -5.79 1.15
CA SER A 49 -6.41 -7.10 0.56
C SER A 49 -7.64 -7.00 -0.32
N ALA A 50 -7.47 -7.21 -1.62
CA ALA A 50 -8.50 -6.90 -2.59
C ALA A 50 -9.80 -7.70 -2.34
N ARG A 51 -9.72 -9.03 -2.15
CA ARG A 51 -10.90 -9.87 -1.94
C ARG A 51 -11.68 -9.48 -0.68
N PRO A 52 -11.09 -9.48 0.55
CA PRO A 52 -11.84 -9.10 1.75
C PRO A 52 -12.43 -7.69 1.69
N PHE A 53 -11.72 -6.76 1.05
CA PHE A 53 -12.23 -5.40 0.85
C PHE A 53 -13.51 -5.39 0.00
N ILE A 54 -13.52 -6.15 -1.10
CA ILE A 54 -14.68 -6.22 -2.01
C ILE A 54 -15.83 -6.99 -1.34
N GLU A 55 -15.53 -8.10 -0.64
CA GLU A 55 -16.54 -8.85 0.12
C GLU A 55 -17.26 -7.95 1.13
N GLN A 56 -16.51 -7.24 1.97
CA GLN A 56 -17.11 -6.35 2.97
C GLN A 56 -17.88 -5.18 2.33
N ALA A 57 -17.38 -4.63 1.23
CA ALA A 57 -18.10 -3.57 0.51
C ALA A 57 -19.40 -4.08 -0.12
N ALA A 58 -19.38 -5.29 -0.70
CA ALA A 58 -20.54 -5.94 -1.29
C ALA A 58 -21.59 -6.30 -0.22
N ASP A 59 -21.16 -6.88 0.89
CA ASP A 59 -22.03 -7.22 2.02
C ASP A 59 -22.73 -5.97 2.57
N LYS A 60 -21.99 -4.89 2.75
CA LYS A 60 -22.55 -3.61 3.20
C LYS A 60 -23.54 -3.01 2.20
N ALA A 61 -23.35 -3.27 0.92
CA ALA A 61 -24.26 -2.85 -0.14
C ALA A 61 -25.43 -3.83 -0.37
N GLY A 62 -25.48 -4.96 0.36
CA GLY A 62 -26.50 -6.00 0.17
C GLY A 62 -26.36 -6.77 -1.15
N ILE A 63 -25.16 -6.84 -1.72
CA ILE A 63 -24.88 -7.50 -3.00
C ILE A 63 -24.36 -8.91 -2.73
N ALA A 64 -25.22 -9.91 -2.94
CA ALA A 64 -24.84 -11.31 -2.84
C ALA A 64 -23.80 -11.67 -3.91
N HIS A 65 -22.78 -12.47 -3.54
CA HIS A 65 -21.71 -12.91 -4.45
C HIS A 65 -20.93 -11.75 -5.12
N GLY A 66 -20.85 -10.59 -4.46
CA GLY A 66 -20.23 -9.39 -5.03
C GLY A 66 -18.76 -9.58 -5.37
N ALA A 67 -18.00 -10.35 -4.60
CA ALA A 67 -16.60 -10.62 -4.87
C ALA A 67 -16.42 -11.47 -6.15
N GLU A 68 -17.24 -12.50 -6.33
CA GLU A 68 -17.22 -13.35 -7.53
C GLU A 68 -17.63 -12.56 -8.79
N MET A 69 -18.65 -11.72 -8.67
CA MET A 69 -19.07 -10.83 -9.76
C MET A 69 -17.97 -9.85 -10.14
N PHE A 70 -17.29 -9.27 -9.16
CA PHE A 70 -16.18 -8.37 -9.39
C PHE A 70 -14.99 -9.11 -10.00
N ASP A 71 -14.64 -10.31 -9.50
CA ASP A 71 -13.55 -11.12 -10.04
C ASP A 71 -13.79 -11.46 -11.51
N ALA A 72 -14.99 -11.92 -11.86
CA ALA A 72 -15.38 -12.22 -13.24
C ALA A 72 -15.26 -10.96 -14.15
N ALA A 73 -15.73 -9.81 -13.67
CA ALA A 73 -15.65 -8.57 -14.41
C ALA A 73 -14.20 -8.08 -14.57
N SER A 74 -13.37 -8.23 -13.52
CA SER A 74 -11.95 -7.89 -13.54
C SER A 74 -11.22 -8.75 -14.57
N ARG A 75 -11.35 -10.06 -14.51
CA ARG A 75 -10.75 -11.00 -15.47
C ARG A 75 -11.14 -10.68 -16.91
N LYS A 76 -12.41 -10.40 -17.13
CA LYS A 76 -12.90 -10.02 -18.47
C LYS A 76 -12.26 -8.76 -19.03
N ARG A 77 -11.99 -7.77 -18.16
CA ARG A 77 -11.49 -6.44 -18.57
C ARG A 77 -9.97 -6.34 -18.60
N THR A 78 -9.30 -7.00 -17.66
CA THR A 78 -7.87 -6.81 -17.39
C THR A 78 -7.04 -8.08 -17.60
N GLY A 79 -7.69 -9.23 -17.66
CA GLY A 79 -7.03 -10.54 -17.64
C GLY A 79 -6.65 -11.04 -16.24
N PHE A 80 -6.85 -10.22 -15.19
CA PHE A 80 -6.42 -10.54 -13.81
C PHE A 80 -7.61 -10.68 -12.87
N GLY A 81 -7.53 -11.68 -11.99
CA GLY A 81 -8.46 -11.86 -10.87
C GLY A 81 -8.08 -11.01 -9.66
N ILE A 82 -9.05 -10.85 -8.74
CA ILE A 82 -8.85 -10.00 -7.55
C ILE A 82 -7.77 -10.52 -6.61
N ASP A 83 -7.56 -11.83 -6.52
CA ASP A 83 -6.51 -12.42 -5.69
C ASP A 83 -5.11 -12.17 -6.26
N GLU A 84 -5.00 -12.12 -7.59
CA GLU A 84 -3.76 -11.79 -8.30
C GLU A 84 -3.37 -10.30 -8.14
N LEU A 85 -4.32 -9.46 -7.74
CA LEU A 85 -4.12 -8.03 -7.45
C LEU A 85 -3.90 -7.76 -5.97
N SER A 86 -3.92 -8.80 -5.12
CA SER A 86 -3.68 -8.67 -3.69
C SER A 86 -2.21 -8.35 -3.41
N PRO A 87 -1.90 -7.37 -2.57
CA PRO A 87 -0.51 -7.04 -2.24
C PRO A 87 0.17 -8.08 -1.35
N ILE A 88 -0.55 -9.04 -0.76
CA ILE A 88 -0.02 -9.99 0.23
C ILE A 88 1.21 -10.72 -0.31
N GLU A 89 1.08 -11.43 -1.43
CA GLU A 89 2.20 -12.20 -2.00
C GLU A 89 3.26 -11.30 -2.65
N HIS A 90 2.83 -10.19 -3.25
CA HIS A 90 3.73 -9.25 -3.91
C HIS A 90 4.62 -8.48 -2.90
N ALA A 91 4.19 -8.34 -1.64
CA ALA A 91 4.96 -7.65 -0.60
C ALA A 91 6.34 -8.29 -0.35
N LYS A 92 6.53 -9.56 -0.67
CA LYS A 92 7.82 -10.27 -0.61
C LYS A 92 8.91 -9.67 -1.52
N ALA A 93 8.52 -8.87 -2.49
CA ALA A 93 9.43 -8.17 -3.40
C ALA A 93 9.73 -6.72 -3.01
N VAL A 94 9.17 -6.23 -1.91
CA VAL A 94 9.43 -4.87 -1.41
C VAL A 94 10.77 -4.84 -0.68
N MET A 95 11.80 -4.37 -1.37
CA MET A 95 13.20 -4.38 -0.89
C MET A 95 13.67 -3.01 -0.39
N VAL A 96 12.75 -2.11 -0.08
CA VAL A 96 13.07 -0.77 0.42
C VAL A 96 12.55 -0.58 1.85
N PRO A 97 13.23 0.23 2.69
CA PRO A 97 12.73 0.62 4.00
C PRO A 97 11.28 1.08 3.91
N THR A 98 10.40 0.52 4.75
CA THR A 98 8.96 0.73 4.59
C THR A 98 8.28 1.10 5.91
N LEU A 99 7.68 2.30 5.95
CA LEU A 99 6.70 2.69 6.95
C LEU A 99 5.30 2.36 6.40
N MET A 100 4.62 1.42 7.03
CA MET A 100 3.22 1.11 6.71
C MET A 100 2.31 1.73 7.77
N ALA A 101 1.24 2.40 7.35
CA ALA A 101 0.25 2.95 8.28
C ALA A 101 -1.17 2.58 7.87
N GLN A 102 -1.99 2.21 8.85
CA GLN A 102 -3.35 1.73 8.65
C GLN A 102 -4.26 2.14 9.81
N VAL A 103 -5.49 2.55 9.50
CA VAL A 103 -6.55 2.68 10.52
C VAL A 103 -6.82 1.29 11.09
N HIS A 104 -6.63 1.14 12.42
CA HIS A 104 -6.70 -0.17 13.06
C HIS A 104 -8.09 -0.80 12.98
N ARG A 105 -9.13 0.00 13.16
CA ARG A 105 -10.53 -0.45 13.14
C ARG A 105 -11.25 -0.09 11.83
N ASP A 106 -10.50 -0.04 10.73
CA ASP A 106 -11.08 0.14 9.39
C ASP A 106 -12.06 -1.01 9.07
N PHE A 107 -13.30 -0.68 8.80
CA PHE A 107 -14.35 -1.67 8.56
C PHE A 107 -14.22 -2.39 7.19
N LEU A 108 -13.37 -1.91 6.28
CA LEU A 108 -13.13 -2.51 4.95
C LEU A 108 -11.88 -3.40 4.89
N THR A 109 -11.07 -3.42 5.95
CA THR A 109 -9.85 -4.23 5.99
C THR A 109 -9.75 -5.02 7.29
N LYS A 110 -9.18 -6.21 7.21
CA LYS A 110 -8.88 -7.01 8.40
C LYS A 110 -7.48 -6.67 8.89
N PRO A 111 -7.28 -6.36 10.18
CA PRO A 111 -5.94 -6.13 10.74
C PRO A 111 -4.97 -7.29 10.45
N SER A 112 -5.46 -8.54 10.44
CA SER A 112 -4.67 -9.73 10.09
C SER A 112 -4.09 -9.67 8.68
N ASP A 113 -4.83 -9.13 7.71
CA ASP A 113 -4.37 -9.04 6.33
C ASP A 113 -3.28 -7.97 6.20
N VAL A 114 -3.48 -6.83 6.87
CA VAL A 114 -2.49 -5.75 6.93
C VAL A 114 -1.20 -6.25 7.58
N GLN A 115 -1.34 -6.99 8.69
CA GLN A 115 -0.19 -7.62 9.36
C GLN A 115 0.53 -8.59 8.42
N THR A 116 -0.21 -9.41 7.67
CA THR A 116 0.37 -10.36 6.72
C THR A 116 1.13 -9.64 5.59
N ILE A 117 0.57 -8.54 5.05
CA ILE A 117 1.29 -7.71 4.06
C ILE A 117 2.60 -7.19 4.65
N PHE A 118 2.54 -6.65 5.87
CA PHE A 118 3.72 -6.12 6.57
C PHE A 118 4.77 -7.21 6.85
N ASP A 119 4.35 -8.37 7.35
CA ASP A 119 5.25 -9.47 7.69
C ASP A 119 5.98 -10.00 6.46
N ASN A 120 5.30 -10.02 5.31
CA ASN A 120 5.86 -10.47 4.04
C ASN A 120 6.91 -9.52 3.45
N ILE A 121 6.99 -8.26 3.89
CA ILE A 121 8.07 -7.36 3.49
C ILE A 121 9.38 -7.86 4.11
N PRO A 122 10.40 -8.25 3.32
CA PRO A 122 11.55 -8.98 3.83
C PRO A 122 12.62 -8.10 4.49
N VAL A 123 12.58 -6.77 4.29
CA VAL A 123 13.57 -5.87 4.87
C VAL A 123 13.40 -5.74 6.37
N ALA A 124 14.51 -5.67 7.11
CA ALA A 124 14.48 -5.49 8.55
C ALA A 124 14.04 -4.07 8.95
N ASP A 125 14.40 -3.10 8.13
CA ASP A 125 14.05 -1.69 8.35
C ASP A 125 12.62 -1.44 7.87
N LYS A 126 11.67 -1.81 8.71
CA LYS A 126 10.24 -1.62 8.46
C LYS A 126 9.50 -1.32 9.76
N LYS A 127 8.43 -0.52 9.66
CA LYS A 127 7.58 -0.14 10.79
C LYS A 127 6.11 -0.22 10.39
N LEU A 128 5.30 -0.85 11.23
CA LEU A 128 3.83 -0.79 11.12
C LEU A 128 3.30 0.18 12.16
N PHE A 129 2.54 1.15 11.72
CA PHE A 129 1.90 2.16 12.55
C PHE A 129 0.37 2.04 12.45
N TRP A 130 -0.27 1.71 13.56
CA TRP A 130 -1.72 1.66 13.66
C TRP A 130 -2.26 3.03 14.03
N ILE A 131 -3.14 3.57 13.17
CA ILE A 131 -3.86 4.82 13.42
C ILE A 131 -5.07 4.47 14.28
N GLU A 132 -5.05 4.97 15.51
CA GLU A 132 -6.09 4.76 16.51
C GLU A 132 -7.06 5.95 16.57
N GLY A 133 -8.18 5.78 17.32
CA GLY A 133 -9.14 6.86 17.57
C GLY A 133 -10.19 7.04 16.47
N THR A 134 -10.08 6.32 15.36
CA THR A 134 -11.06 6.35 14.26
C THR A 134 -11.30 4.95 13.67
N ASP A 135 -12.47 4.78 13.09
CA ASP A 135 -12.82 3.64 12.21
C ASP A 135 -12.98 4.08 10.74
N GLN A 136 -12.80 5.38 10.48
CA GLN A 136 -13.00 5.98 9.18
C GLN A 136 -11.72 5.89 8.35
N ARG A 137 -11.75 5.02 7.32
CA ARG A 137 -10.64 4.84 6.40
C ARG A 137 -10.10 6.15 5.83
N PHE A 138 -10.99 7.06 5.42
CA PHE A 138 -10.59 8.33 4.80
C PHE A 138 -9.90 9.29 5.75
N GLN A 139 -10.13 9.20 7.05
CA GLN A 139 -9.34 9.95 8.03
C GLN A 139 -7.88 9.48 8.05
N GLY A 140 -7.64 8.18 7.85
CA GLY A 140 -6.30 7.65 7.72
C GLY A 140 -5.52 8.18 6.51
N TYR A 141 -6.18 8.57 5.42
CA TYR A 141 -5.51 9.18 4.26
C TYR A 141 -4.95 10.56 4.58
N ASN A 142 -5.61 11.29 5.46
CA ASN A 142 -5.22 12.64 5.85
C ASN A 142 -4.34 12.67 7.11
N TYR A 143 -4.16 11.51 7.77
CA TYR A 143 -3.48 11.43 9.06
C TYR A 143 -2.12 12.14 9.05
N PHE A 144 -1.28 11.88 8.06
CA PHE A 144 0.03 12.51 7.96
C PHE A 144 0.01 13.95 7.45
N GLY A 145 -1.14 14.44 6.97
CA GLY A 145 -1.35 15.88 6.75
C GLY A 145 -1.53 16.65 8.06
N GLU A 146 -2.12 16.00 9.06
CA GLU A 146 -2.38 16.55 10.37
C GLU A 146 -1.27 16.22 11.39
N HIS A 147 -0.59 15.07 11.20
CA HIS A 147 0.46 14.52 12.07
C HIS A 147 1.67 14.08 11.23
N PRO A 148 2.43 15.03 10.65
CA PRO A 148 3.47 14.71 9.67
C PRO A 148 4.76 14.14 10.28
N GLU A 149 4.96 14.25 11.59
CA GLU A 149 6.24 14.04 12.27
C GLU A 149 6.82 12.65 11.94
N LEU A 150 6.04 11.59 12.14
CA LEU A 150 6.51 10.23 11.91
C LEU A 150 6.92 9.98 10.45
N MET A 151 6.17 10.53 9.50
CA MET A 151 6.46 10.38 8.08
C MET A 151 7.71 11.19 7.69
N LEU A 152 7.85 12.41 8.19
CA LEU A 152 9.02 13.26 7.94
C LEU A 152 10.27 12.65 8.55
N GLU A 153 10.22 12.21 9.81
CA GLU A 153 11.32 11.49 10.46
C GLU A 153 11.73 10.24 9.66
N TRP A 154 10.76 9.50 9.13
CA TRP A 154 11.03 8.35 8.28
C TRP A 154 11.79 8.74 7.01
N PHE A 155 11.35 9.77 6.33
CA PHE A 155 12.03 10.24 5.14
C PHE A 155 13.41 10.83 5.45
N ASP A 156 13.54 11.66 6.48
CA ASP A 156 14.80 12.27 6.86
C ASP A 156 15.87 11.23 7.21
N SER A 157 15.47 10.12 7.85
CA SER A 157 16.38 9.02 8.17
C SER A 157 16.90 8.27 6.94
N HIS A 158 16.18 8.27 5.80
CA HIS A 158 16.51 7.49 4.62
C HIS A 158 16.99 8.33 3.42
N ILE A 159 16.48 9.55 3.30
CA ILE A 159 16.81 10.46 2.19
C ILE A 159 17.31 11.83 2.65
N GLY A 160 17.34 12.08 3.93
CA GLY A 160 17.89 13.31 4.53
C GLY A 160 19.32 13.60 4.08
N ALA A 161 19.71 14.86 4.21
CA ALA A 161 20.99 15.37 3.72
C ALA A 161 22.20 14.75 4.43
#